data_57b4065e543ade2b3f487b5f7e86e0b7
#
_entry.id   57b4065e543ade2b3f487b5f7e86e0b7
#
_cell.length_a   1.000
_cell.length_b   1.000
_cell.length_c   1.000
_cell.angle_alpha   90.00
_cell.angle_beta   90.00
_cell.angle_gamma   90.00
#
_symmetry.space_group_name_H-M   'P 1'
#
loop_
_entity.id
_entity.type
_entity.pdbx_description
1 polymer ?
#
loop_
_entity_poly.entity_id
_entity_poly.type
_entity_poly.pdbx_seq_one_letter_code
_entity_poly.pdbx_strand_id
1 'polypeptide(L)'
;MSAVRGARPVTLGDWVTFAEKLYAREKLALGQIATNAHDEALYLVLTVLKLPLDSEARVLKKTLTVAQAAAVKEILHRRAMERVPAAYLTREAWLDGQRFYVDERVIIPRSYFGEIIAQQLDAWLRAPEKVRRVVDVCTGSGCLAILLAQHFPQAKVDALDLSADALEVAKINVAAHVSVWYAIAAIVFGGRLLLTLVQVIGGQFHEHGAAFDGLPFLGFDAGHAP
;
A
#
# COMPACT_ATOMS: atom_id res chain seq x y z
N MET A 1 -31.59 -18.57 -4.48
CA MET A 1 -30.27 -18.57 -5.15
C MET A 1 -30.46 -19.06 -6.58
N SER A 2 -30.63 -18.14 -7.54
CA SER A 2 -30.79 -18.49 -8.96
C SER A 2 -29.42 -18.84 -9.52
N ALA A 3 -29.22 -20.10 -9.89
CA ALA A 3 -27.98 -20.58 -10.50
C ALA A 3 -27.79 -19.93 -11.87
N VAL A 4 -26.65 -19.30 -12.07
CA VAL A 4 -26.17 -18.98 -13.42
C VAL A 4 -25.95 -20.31 -14.13
N ARG A 5 -26.92 -20.70 -14.99
CA ARG A 5 -26.82 -21.86 -15.88
C ARG A 5 -25.81 -21.55 -17.00
N GLY A 6 -24.55 -21.60 -16.68
CA GLY A 6 -23.42 -21.58 -17.63
C GLY A 6 -22.56 -22.80 -17.39
N ALA A 7 -21.83 -23.25 -18.42
CA ALA A 7 -20.85 -24.33 -18.27
C ALA A 7 -19.88 -23.98 -17.13
N ARG A 8 -19.46 -24.97 -16.34
CA ARG A 8 -18.49 -24.77 -15.27
C ARG A 8 -17.19 -24.20 -15.86
N PRO A 9 -16.61 -23.12 -15.31
CA PRO A 9 -15.33 -22.59 -15.78
C PRO A 9 -14.25 -23.68 -15.70
N VAL A 10 -13.49 -23.86 -16.77
CA VAL A 10 -12.46 -24.89 -16.89
C VAL A 10 -11.08 -24.25 -17.02
N THR A 11 -10.99 -23.21 -17.84
CA THR A 11 -9.74 -22.50 -18.08
C THR A 11 -9.65 -21.24 -17.23
N LEU A 12 -8.44 -20.66 -17.10
CA LEU A 12 -8.23 -19.37 -16.45
C LEU A 12 -9.12 -18.28 -17.07
N GLY A 13 -9.19 -18.21 -18.43
CA GLY A 13 -10.04 -17.26 -19.13
C GLY A 13 -11.52 -17.42 -18.83
N ASP A 14 -12.01 -18.67 -18.66
CA ASP A 14 -13.39 -18.90 -18.24
C ASP A 14 -13.66 -18.32 -16.85
N TRP A 15 -12.71 -18.41 -15.93
CA TRP A 15 -12.83 -17.84 -14.59
C TRP A 15 -12.80 -16.32 -14.59
N VAL A 16 -11.99 -15.69 -15.44
CA VAL A 16 -12.03 -14.24 -15.64
C VAL A 16 -13.39 -13.81 -16.16
N THR A 17 -13.90 -14.46 -17.21
CA THR A 17 -15.24 -14.19 -17.77
C THR A 17 -16.36 -14.42 -16.75
N PHE A 18 -16.23 -15.45 -15.91
CA PHE A 18 -17.14 -15.69 -14.81
C PHE A 18 -17.12 -14.53 -13.80
N ALA A 19 -15.94 -14.05 -13.43
CA ALA A 19 -15.78 -12.93 -12.51
C ALA A 19 -16.39 -11.64 -13.06
N GLU A 20 -16.16 -11.30 -14.33
CA GLU A 20 -16.79 -10.14 -14.99
C GLU A 20 -18.30 -10.16 -14.85
N LYS A 21 -18.92 -11.29 -15.16
CA LYS A 21 -20.37 -11.47 -15.03
C LYS A 21 -20.84 -11.38 -13.57
N LEU A 22 -20.07 -11.90 -12.64
CA LEU A 22 -20.34 -11.83 -11.21
C LEU A 22 -20.26 -10.36 -10.73
N TYR A 23 -19.23 -9.62 -11.11
CA TYR A 23 -19.03 -8.23 -10.72
C TYR A 23 -20.13 -7.33 -11.28
N ALA A 24 -20.52 -7.54 -12.55
CA ALA A 24 -21.62 -6.80 -13.16
C ALA A 24 -22.96 -7.08 -12.44
N ARG A 25 -23.26 -8.33 -12.12
CA ARG A 25 -24.47 -8.73 -11.39
C ARG A 25 -24.54 -8.09 -10.01
N GLU A 26 -23.43 -8.12 -9.27
CA GLU A 26 -23.32 -7.58 -7.91
C GLU A 26 -23.07 -6.07 -7.89
N LYS A 27 -23.01 -5.41 -9.05
CA LYS A 27 -22.73 -3.96 -9.20
C LYS A 27 -21.51 -3.55 -8.37
N LEU A 28 -20.40 -4.25 -8.57
CA LEU A 28 -19.20 -4.07 -7.78
C LEU A 28 -18.53 -2.75 -8.12
N ALA A 29 -18.14 -1.97 -7.11
CA ALA A 29 -17.30 -0.79 -7.31
C ALA A 29 -15.86 -1.22 -7.57
N LEU A 30 -15.28 -0.68 -8.63
CA LEU A 30 -13.91 -0.92 -9.10
C LEU A 30 -13.07 0.36 -8.94
N GLY A 31 -11.80 0.33 -9.30
CA GLY A 31 -10.94 1.52 -9.37
C GLY A 31 -9.87 1.60 -8.29
N GLN A 32 -9.66 0.55 -7.49
CA GLN A 32 -8.57 0.50 -6.51
C GLN A 32 -7.29 -0.16 -7.06
N ILE A 33 -7.45 -1.27 -7.80
CA ILE A 33 -6.36 -2.02 -8.46
C ILE A 33 -6.46 -1.83 -9.96
N ALA A 34 -7.68 -1.92 -10.52
CA ALA A 34 -7.94 -1.77 -11.93
C ALA A 34 -9.24 -0.99 -12.14
N THR A 35 -9.36 -0.31 -13.28
CA THR A 35 -10.53 0.53 -13.61
C THR A 35 -11.67 -0.28 -14.23
N ASN A 36 -11.43 -1.51 -14.65
CA ASN A 36 -12.42 -2.37 -15.28
C ASN A 36 -12.43 -3.78 -14.64
N ALA A 37 -13.53 -4.49 -14.86
CA ALA A 37 -13.78 -5.81 -14.27
C ALA A 37 -12.84 -6.90 -14.79
N HIS A 38 -12.43 -6.82 -16.06
CA HIS A 38 -11.52 -7.79 -16.68
C HIS A 38 -10.17 -7.78 -15.99
N ASP A 39 -9.55 -6.61 -15.90
CA ASP A 39 -8.20 -6.45 -15.36
C ASP A 39 -8.16 -6.77 -13.86
N GLU A 40 -9.19 -6.37 -13.09
CA GLU A 40 -9.25 -6.73 -11.66
C GLU A 40 -9.44 -8.24 -11.47
N ALA A 41 -10.31 -8.87 -12.28
CA ALA A 41 -10.51 -10.31 -12.22
C ALA A 41 -9.24 -11.08 -12.62
N LEU A 42 -8.58 -10.66 -13.70
CA LEU A 42 -7.33 -11.25 -14.15
C LEU A 42 -6.23 -11.12 -13.09
N TYR A 43 -6.07 -9.93 -12.50
CA TYR A 43 -5.15 -9.67 -11.41
C TYR A 43 -5.39 -10.64 -10.23
N LEU A 44 -6.62 -10.77 -9.75
CA LEU A 44 -6.93 -11.66 -8.62
C LEU A 44 -6.68 -13.14 -8.96
N VAL A 45 -7.04 -13.57 -10.18
CA VAL A 45 -6.83 -14.96 -10.60
C VAL A 45 -5.34 -15.26 -10.76
N LEU A 46 -4.56 -14.38 -11.38
CA LEU A 46 -3.11 -14.57 -11.50
C LEU A 46 -2.43 -14.60 -10.13
N THR A 47 -2.80 -13.69 -9.23
CA THR A 47 -2.22 -13.60 -7.88
C THR A 47 -2.50 -14.86 -7.08
N VAL A 48 -3.75 -15.34 -7.03
CA VAL A 48 -4.11 -16.54 -6.25
C VAL A 48 -3.46 -17.81 -6.81
N LEU A 49 -3.21 -17.82 -8.12
CA LEU A 49 -2.50 -18.94 -8.79
C LEU A 49 -0.98 -18.80 -8.74
N LYS A 50 -0.46 -17.70 -8.16
CA LYS A 50 0.97 -17.37 -8.11
C LYS A 50 1.62 -17.32 -9.49
N LEU A 51 0.90 -16.78 -10.46
CA LEU A 51 1.39 -16.56 -11.82
C LEU A 51 1.86 -15.11 -11.98
N PRO A 52 2.88 -14.84 -12.83
CA PRO A 52 3.33 -13.50 -13.12
C PRO A 52 2.21 -12.61 -13.66
N LEU A 53 2.15 -11.35 -13.21
CA LEU A 53 1.11 -10.40 -13.67
C LEU A 53 1.29 -10.00 -15.15
N ASP A 54 2.50 -10.07 -15.66
CA ASP A 54 2.88 -9.84 -17.05
C ASP A 54 2.75 -11.10 -17.93
N SER A 55 2.00 -12.11 -17.49
CA SER A 55 1.78 -13.34 -18.22
C SER A 55 1.17 -13.08 -19.59
N GLU A 56 1.71 -13.72 -20.63
CA GLU A 56 1.17 -13.63 -22.00
C GLU A 56 -0.28 -14.15 -22.10
N ALA A 57 -1.02 -13.68 -23.09
CA ALA A 57 -2.43 -14.07 -23.32
C ALA A 57 -2.66 -15.59 -23.40
N ARG A 58 -1.62 -16.38 -23.72
CA ARG A 58 -1.70 -17.85 -23.70
C ARG A 58 -2.07 -18.45 -22.32
N VAL A 59 -1.80 -17.71 -21.23
CA VAL A 59 -2.14 -18.15 -19.88
C VAL A 59 -3.66 -18.34 -19.70
N LEU A 60 -4.48 -17.59 -20.45
CA LEU A 60 -5.94 -17.69 -20.39
C LEU A 60 -6.46 -19.08 -20.82
N LYS A 61 -5.70 -19.81 -21.63
CA LYS A 61 -6.04 -21.18 -22.08
C LYS A 61 -5.66 -22.25 -21.06
N LYS A 62 -4.97 -21.88 -19.98
CA LYS A 62 -4.54 -22.83 -18.95
C LYS A 62 -5.76 -23.44 -18.22
N THR A 63 -5.86 -24.75 -18.26
CA THR A 63 -6.85 -25.50 -17.48
C THR A 63 -6.44 -25.51 -16.00
N LEU A 64 -7.39 -25.23 -15.12
CA LEU A 64 -7.15 -25.21 -13.67
C LEU A 64 -7.43 -26.59 -13.07
N THR A 65 -6.59 -26.98 -12.11
CA THR A 65 -6.87 -28.14 -11.26
C THR A 65 -8.08 -27.87 -10.34
N VAL A 66 -8.65 -28.90 -9.75
CA VAL A 66 -9.77 -28.75 -8.80
C VAL A 66 -9.41 -27.83 -7.63
N ALA A 67 -8.21 -27.97 -7.09
CA ALA A 67 -7.72 -27.12 -5.99
C ALA A 67 -7.55 -25.65 -6.41
N GLN A 68 -6.97 -25.41 -7.61
CA GLN A 68 -6.83 -24.08 -8.17
C GLN A 68 -8.19 -23.42 -8.43
N ALA A 69 -9.12 -24.16 -9.04
CA ALA A 69 -10.48 -23.68 -9.28
C ALA A 69 -11.21 -23.32 -7.98
N ALA A 70 -11.01 -24.12 -6.92
CA ALA A 70 -11.58 -23.82 -5.60
C ALA A 70 -11.01 -22.54 -5.01
N ALA A 71 -9.69 -22.34 -5.07
CA ALA A 71 -9.03 -21.11 -4.59
C ALA A 71 -9.47 -19.86 -5.37
N VAL A 72 -9.59 -19.97 -6.71
CA VAL A 72 -10.09 -18.88 -7.55
C VAL A 72 -11.55 -18.57 -7.20
N LYS A 73 -12.39 -19.58 -7.05
CA LYS A 73 -13.80 -19.39 -6.66
C LYS A 73 -13.90 -18.66 -5.32
N GLU A 74 -13.10 -19.03 -4.36
CA GLU A 74 -13.10 -18.44 -3.02
C GLU A 74 -12.71 -16.95 -3.05
N ILE A 75 -11.63 -16.60 -3.71
CA ILE A 75 -11.20 -15.18 -3.77
C ILE A 75 -12.23 -14.31 -4.51
N LEU A 76 -12.83 -14.83 -5.59
CA LEU A 76 -13.89 -14.13 -6.31
C LEU A 76 -15.16 -13.98 -5.49
N HIS A 77 -15.50 -14.99 -4.68
CA HIS A 77 -16.63 -14.91 -3.74
C HIS A 77 -16.39 -13.81 -2.70
N ARG A 78 -15.26 -13.82 -2.04
CA ARG A 78 -14.90 -12.80 -1.05
C ARG A 78 -14.92 -11.40 -1.66
N ARG A 79 -14.38 -11.26 -2.88
CA ARG A 79 -14.38 -9.97 -3.59
C ARG A 79 -15.80 -9.49 -3.89
N ALA A 80 -16.66 -10.35 -4.44
CA ALA A 80 -17.96 -9.92 -4.97
C ALA A 80 -19.07 -9.95 -3.94
N MET A 81 -19.12 -10.99 -3.09
CA MET A 81 -20.22 -11.20 -2.15
C MET A 81 -19.95 -10.56 -0.78
N GLU A 82 -18.72 -10.67 -0.28
CA GLU A 82 -18.31 -10.06 0.98
C GLU A 82 -17.80 -8.62 0.77
N ARG A 83 -17.64 -8.19 -0.49
CA ARG A 83 -17.17 -6.87 -0.92
C ARG A 83 -15.79 -6.51 -0.37
N VAL A 84 -14.95 -7.50 -0.09
CA VAL A 84 -13.58 -7.27 0.35
C VAL A 84 -12.78 -6.64 -0.79
N PRO A 85 -12.12 -5.50 -0.58
CA PRO A 85 -11.28 -4.87 -1.59
C PRO A 85 -10.19 -5.81 -2.12
N ALA A 86 -9.93 -5.75 -3.44
CA ALA A 86 -8.94 -6.60 -4.08
C ALA A 86 -7.55 -6.47 -3.43
N ALA A 87 -7.15 -5.26 -3.05
CA ALA A 87 -5.88 -4.99 -2.38
C ALA A 87 -5.74 -5.73 -1.04
N TYR A 88 -6.82 -5.86 -0.26
CA TYR A 88 -6.76 -6.62 1.00
C TYR A 88 -6.76 -8.13 0.77
N LEU A 89 -7.42 -8.60 -0.30
CA LEU A 89 -7.39 -10.02 -0.67
C LEU A 89 -5.99 -10.47 -1.10
N THR A 90 -5.26 -9.61 -1.79
CA THR A 90 -3.91 -9.88 -2.27
C THR A 90 -2.83 -9.42 -1.30
N ARG A 91 -3.20 -8.60 -0.31
CA ARG A 91 -2.29 -7.91 0.61
C ARG A 91 -1.27 -7.03 -0.12
N GLU A 92 -1.71 -6.43 -1.22
CA GLU A 92 -0.89 -5.58 -2.06
C GLU A 92 -1.65 -4.34 -2.52
N ALA A 93 -0.96 -3.21 -2.54
CA ALA A 93 -1.39 -2.00 -3.21
C ALA A 93 -0.20 -1.37 -3.92
N TRP A 94 -0.48 -0.54 -4.92
CA TRP A 94 0.55 0.10 -5.73
C TRP A 94 0.41 1.61 -5.62
N LEU A 95 1.52 2.28 -5.39
CA LEU A 95 1.62 3.74 -5.39
C LEU A 95 2.96 4.14 -6.02
N ASP A 96 2.93 5.03 -7.00
CA ASP A 96 4.11 5.50 -7.73
C ASP A 96 4.99 4.35 -8.26
N GLY A 97 4.35 3.33 -8.85
CA GLY A 97 5.03 2.15 -9.41
C GLY A 97 5.63 1.21 -8.37
N GLN A 98 5.48 1.48 -7.08
CA GLN A 98 5.99 0.65 -6.00
C GLN A 98 4.89 -0.16 -5.33
N ARG A 99 5.22 -1.38 -4.92
CA ARG A 99 4.31 -2.32 -4.26
C ARG A 99 4.41 -2.20 -2.75
N PHE A 100 3.27 -1.98 -2.09
CA PHE A 100 3.14 -1.89 -0.64
C PHE A 100 2.26 -2.99 -0.09
N TYR A 101 2.62 -3.53 1.05
CA TYR A 101 1.75 -4.40 1.83
C TYR A 101 0.61 -3.59 2.44
N VAL A 102 -0.61 -4.11 2.36
CA VAL A 102 -1.80 -3.53 2.97
C VAL A 102 -2.71 -4.63 3.52
N ASP A 103 -3.42 -4.31 4.58
CA ASP A 103 -4.54 -5.10 5.09
C ASP A 103 -5.57 -4.15 5.73
N GLU A 104 -6.58 -4.71 6.38
CA GLU A 104 -7.73 -3.99 6.93
C GLU A 104 -7.38 -2.97 8.02
N ARG A 105 -6.13 -2.98 8.51
CA ARG A 105 -5.62 -2.03 9.53
C ARG A 105 -5.29 -0.66 8.94
N VAL A 106 -5.16 -0.55 7.63
CA VAL A 106 -4.76 0.69 6.94
C VAL A 106 -5.65 0.97 5.75
N ILE A 107 -5.75 2.24 5.37
CA ILE A 107 -6.38 2.63 4.11
C ILE A 107 -5.50 2.18 2.94
N ILE A 108 -6.12 1.69 1.86
CA ILE A 108 -5.43 1.37 0.61
C ILE A 108 -4.80 2.64 0.05
N PRO A 109 -3.48 2.68 -0.20
CA PRO A 109 -2.80 3.83 -0.76
C PRO A 109 -3.40 4.29 -2.09
N ARG A 110 -3.78 5.58 -2.16
CA ARG A 110 -4.32 6.23 -3.36
C ARG A 110 -4.12 7.74 -3.30
N SER A 111 -2.94 8.16 -2.87
CA SER A 111 -2.64 9.57 -2.66
C SER A 111 -2.05 10.21 -3.92
N TYR A 112 -2.60 11.37 -4.31
CA TYR A 112 -1.98 12.24 -5.31
C TYR A 112 -0.62 12.82 -4.86
N PHE A 113 -0.31 12.73 -3.56
CA PHE A 113 0.98 13.16 -3.05
C PHE A 113 2.14 12.35 -3.60
N GLY A 114 1.96 11.11 -4.06
CA GLY A 114 2.98 10.35 -4.76
C GLY A 114 3.49 11.11 -5.98
N GLU A 115 2.59 11.61 -6.83
CA GLU A 115 2.93 12.41 -8.00
C GLU A 115 3.57 13.75 -7.64
N ILE A 116 3.07 14.41 -6.58
CA ILE A 116 3.62 15.69 -6.09
C ILE A 116 5.05 15.49 -5.59
N ILE A 117 5.31 14.44 -4.81
CA ILE A 117 6.64 14.14 -4.28
C ILE A 117 7.61 13.90 -5.44
N ALA A 118 7.21 13.10 -6.43
CA ALA A 118 8.08 12.72 -7.54
C ALA A 118 8.39 13.88 -8.50
N GLN A 119 7.45 14.83 -8.70
CA GLN A 119 7.51 15.77 -9.82
C GLN A 119 7.53 17.24 -9.41
N GLN A 120 6.96 17.61 -8.29
CA GLN A 120 6.64 19.01 -7.98
C GLN A 120 7.08 19.48 -6.59
N LEU A 121 7.41 18.59 -5.66
CA LEU A 121 7.64 18.97 -4.27
C LEU A 121 8.75 20.01 -4.12
N ASP A 122 9.81 19.87 -4.90
CA ASP A 122 10.96 20.79 -4.85
C ASP A 122 10.59 22.22 -5.22
N ALA A 123 9.59 22.42 -6.08
CA ALA A 123 9.12 23.76 -6.46
C ALA A 123 8.44 24.51 -5.29
N TRP A 124 7.98 23.80 -4.28
CA TRP A 124 7.36 24.38 -3.08
C TRP A 124 8.37 24.67 -1.97
N LEU A 125 9.59 24.19 -2.12
CA LEU A 125 10.65 24.31 -1.12
C LEU A 125 11.65 25.39 -1.55
N ARG A 126 12.08 26.25 -0.61
CA ARG A 126 13.09 27.28 -0.89
C ARG A 126 14.49 26.70 -1.13
N ALA A 127 14.80 25.58 -0.50
CA ALA A 127 16.09 24.90 -0.55
C ALA A 127 15.92 23.41 -0.31
N PRO A 128 15.43 22.64 -1.33
CA PRO A 128 15.20 21.20 -1.20
C PRO A 128 16.44 20.44 -0.74
N GLU A 129 17.62 20.86 -1.20
CA GLU A 129 18.90 20.25 -0.86
C GLU A 129 19.30 20.41 0.62
N LYS A 130 18.62 21.31 1.33
CA LYS A 130 18.85 21.56 2.76
C LYS A 130 17.85 20.84 3.67
N VAL A 131 16.88 20.13 3.12
CA VAL A 131 15.94 19.36 3.92
C VAL A 131 16.70 18.29 4.70
N ARG A 132 16.55 18.27 6.02
CA ARG A 132 17.22 17.32 6.93
C ARG A 132 16.23 16.55 7.78
N ARG A 133 15.00 17.02 7.88
CA ARG A 133 13.93 16.35 8.62
C ARG A 133 12.62 16.48 7.87
N VAL A 134 11.89 15.39 7.81
CA VAL A 134 10.57 15.28 7.22
C VAL A 134 9.67 14.54 8.20
N VAL A 135 8.40 14.91 8.26
CA VAL A 135 7.42 14.18 9.04
C VAL A 135 6.21 13.86 8.17
N ASP A 136 5.78 12.60 8.22
CA ASP A 136 4.54 12.11 7.62
C ASP A 136 3.53 11.85 8.74
N VAL A 137 2.47 12.64 8.79
CA VAL A 137 1.44 12.57 9.83
C VAL A 137 0.23 11.81 9.29
N CYS A 138 -0.29 10.86 10.08
CA CYS A 138 -1.29 9.88 9.66
C CYS A 138 -0.76 8.96 8.56
N THR A 139 0.41 8.41 8.80
CA THR A 139 1.20 7.67 7.80
C THR A 139 0.50 6.41 7.26
N GLY A 140 -0.44 5.84 8.01
CA GLY A 140 -1.14 4.62 7.61
C GLY A 140 -0.17 3.47 7.30
N SER A 141 -0.14 3.05 6.05
CA SER A 141 0.77 1.99 5.57
C SER A 141 2.24 2.42 5.46
N GLY A 142 2.57 3.69 5.72
CA GLY A 142 3.93 4.22 5.60
C GLY A 142 4.37 4.55 4.16
N CYS A 143 3.49 4.42 3.19
CA CYS A 143 3.85 4.57 1.78
C CYS A 143 4.40 5.97 1.45
N LEU A 144 3.77 7.05 1.95
CA LEU A 144 4.27 8.42 1.71
C LEU A 144 5.58 8.67 2.45
N ALA A 145 5.74 8.18 3.69
CA ALA A 145 6.99 8.28 4.41
C ALA A 145 8.15 7.63 3.64
N ILE A 146 7.91 6.46 3.02
CA ILE A 146 8.89 5.75 2.20
C ILE A 146 9.24 6.55 0.94
N LEU A 147 8.24 7.08 0.22
CA LEU A 147 8.48 7.92 -0.96
C LEU A 147 9.25 9.20 -0.59
N LEU A 148 8.92 9.83 0.55
CA LEU A 148 9.66 10.99 1.06
C LEU A 148 11.09 10.65 1.45
N ALA A 149 11.35 9.48 2.03
CA ALA A 149 12.69 9.02 2.36
C ALA A 149 13.54 8.77 1.10
N GLN A 150 12.93 8.30 0.04
CA GLN A 150 13.58 8.12 -1.26
C GLN A 150 13.85 9.45 -1.96
N HIS A 151 12.93 10.41 -1.86
CA HIS A 151 13.07 11.74 -2.43
C HIS A 151 14.11 12.60 -1.71
N PHE A 152 14.20 12.50 -0.37
CA PHE A 152 15.15 13.21 0.47
C PHE A 152 16.13 12.25 1.15
N PRO A 153 17.06 11.61 0.42
CA PRO A 153 17.93 10.57 0.98
C PRO A 153 18.87 11.06 2.10
N GLN A 154 19.05 12.39 2.25
CA GLN A 154 19.84 13.00 3.32
C GLN A 154 19.00 13.39 4.54
N ALA A 155 17.68 13.24 4.48
CA ALA A 155 16.77 13.63 5.55
C ALA A 155 16.42 12.45 6.47
N LYS A 156 16.20 12.74 7.74
CA LYS A 156 15.52 11.85 8.65
C LYS A 156 14.02 12.00 8.42
N VAL A 157 13.32 10.88 8.16
CA VAL A 157 11.88 10.87 7.99
C VAL A 157 11.23 10.24 9.22
N ASP A 158 10.35 10.97 9.88
CA ASP A 158 9.55 10.51 10.99
C ASP A 158 8.12 10.24 10.49
N ALA A 159 7.58 9.05 10.78
CA ALA A 159 6.23 8.64 10.39
C ALA A 159 5.36 8.47 11.65
N LEU A 160 4.23 9.15 11.68
CA LEU A 160 3.33 9.19 12.84
C LEU A 160 1.96 8.64 12.47
N ASP A 161 1.39 7.81 13.33
CA ASP A 161 -0.01 7.42 13.26
C ASP A 161 -0.60 7.27 14.65
N LEU A 162 -1.90 7.50 14.77
CA LEU A 162 -2.63 7.28 16.03
C LEU A 162 -2.88 5.78 16.27
N SER A 163 -2.99 5.01 15.17
CA SER A 163 -3.21 3.57 15.19
C SER A 163 -1.88 2.83 15.31
N ALA A 164 -1.67 2.11 16.42
CA ALA A 164 -0.54 1.21 16.58
C ALA A 164 -0.55 0.09 15.51
N ASP A 165 -1.73 -0.39 15.13
CA ASP A 165 -1.89 -1.42 14.10
C ASP A 165 -1.47 -0.91 12.72
N ALA A 166 -1.75 0.35 12.39
CA ALA A 166 -1.27 0.97 11.15
C ALA A 166 0.26 1.05 11.13
N LEU A 167 0.89 1.38 12.26
CA LEU A 167 2.35 1.42 12.35
C LEU A 167 3.00 0.04 12.23
N GLU A 168 2.34 -1.04 12.61
CA GLU A 168 2.83 -2.40 12.33
C GLU A 168 2.83 -2.68 10.82
N VAL A 169 1.81 -2.21 10.08
CA VAL A 169 1.81 -2.28 8.60
C VAL A 169 2.92 -1.42 8.00
N ALA A 170 3.10 -0.19 8.51
CA ALA A 170 4.17 0.69 8.05
C ALA A 170 5.56 0.06 8.25
N LYS A 171 5.82 -0.61 9.38
CA LYS A 171 7.07 -1.36 9.61
C LYS A 171 7.33 -2.45 8.57
N ILE A 172 6.28 -3.20 8.18
CA ILE A 172 6.39 -4.23 7.13
C ILE A 172 6.86 -3.57 5.83
N ASN A 173 6.24 -2.47 5.45
CA ASN A 173 6.57 -1.75 4.23
C ASN A 173 7.97 -1.14 4.28
N VAL A 174 8.33 -0.51 5.39
CA VAL A 174 9.67 0.03 5.57
C VAL A 174 10.73 -1.08 5.44
N ALA A 175 10.53 -2.22 6.09
CA ALA A 175 11.47 -3.35 5.98
C ALA A 175 11.60 -3.89 4.54
N ALA A 176 10.54 -3.78 3.72
CA ALA A 176 10.54 -4.23 2.34
C ALA A 176 11.19 -3.23 1.36
N HIS A 177 11.09 -1.92 1.65
CA HIS A 177 11.49 -0.86 0.72
C HIS A 177 12.81 -0.18 1.08
N VAL A 178 13.19 -0.24 2.35
CA VAL A 178 14.40 0.42 2.82
C VAL A 178 15.56 -0.55 2.70
N SER A 179 16.52 -0.19 1.85
CA SER A 179 17.77 -0.93 1.74
C SER A 179 18.52 -0.93 3.10
N VAL A 180 19.51 -1.77 3.26
CA VAL A 180 20.34 -2.02 4.46
C VAL A 180 20.88 -0.74 5.16
N TRP A 181 20.68 0.41 4.57
CA TRP A 181 21.16 1.73 5.00
C TRP A 181 20.22 2.50 5.97
N TYR A 182 19.03 1.96 6.26
CA TYR A 182 18.09 2.62 7.15
C TYR A 182 17.76 1.75 8.35
N ALA A 183 17.89 2.29 9.54
CA ALA A 183 17.43 1.65 10.77
C ALA A 183 16.05 2.18 11.15
N ILE A 184 15.18 1.29 11.62
CA ILE A 184 13.85 1.63 12.10
C ILE A 184 13.92 1.75 13.62
N ALA A 185 13.62 2.93 14.13
CA ALA A 185 13.41 3.13 15.55
C ALA A 185 11.91 3.39 15.81
N ALA A 186 11.26 2.55 16.59
CA ALA A 186 9.91 2.79 17.07
C ALA A 186 10.01 3.37 18.48
N ILE A 187 9.48 4.58 18.68
CA ILE A 187 9.45 5.25 19.97
C ILE A 187 8.00 5.46 20.37
N VAL A 188 7.65 5.00 21.57
CA VAL A 188 6.34 5.27 22.18
C VAL A 188 6.45 6.55 22.97
N PHE A 189 5.69 7.57 22.60
CA PHE A 189 5.64 8.84 23.32
C PHE A 189 4.18 9.22 23.64
N GLY A 190 3.87 9.35 24.91
CA GLY A 190 2.57 9.85 25.35
C GLY A 190 1.36 9.05 24.84
N GLY A 191 1.48 7.72 24.70
CA GLY A 191 0.42 6.86 24.17
C GLY A 191 0.30 6.87 22.64
N ARG A 192 1.22 7.53 21.91
CA ARG A 192 1.34 7.54 20.46
C ARG A 192 2.62 6.82 20.04
N LEU A 193 2.52 5.98 19.02
CA LEU A 193 3.68 5.28 18.49
C LEU A 193 4.29 6.12 17.35
N LEU A 194 5.60 6.37 17.45
CA LEU A 194 6.39 7.05 16.42
C LEU A 194 7.28 6.03 15.73
N LEU A 195 7.17 5.95 14.40
CA LEU A 195 8.11 5.21 13.56
C LEU A 195 9.14 6.18 12.99
N THR A 196 10.40 5.99 13.36
CA THR A 196 11.49 6.82 12.85
C THR A 196 12.36 6.02 11.89
N LEU A 197 12.54 6.54 10.68
CA LEU A 197 13.49 6.05 9.70
C LEU A 197 14.83 6.77 9.89
N VAL A 198 15.86 6.05 10.30
CA VAL A 198 17.21 6.60 10.49
C VAL A 198 18.13 6.03 9.41
N GLN A 199 18.74 6.91 8.63
CA GLN A 199 19.74 6.48 7.65
C GLN A 199 21.03 6.08 8.37
N VAL A 200 21.51 4.86 8.10
CA VAL A 200 22.80 4.36 8.59
C VAL A 200 23.86 4.67 7.56
N ILE A 201 24.69 5.65 7.82
CA ILE A 201 25.83 6.01 6.95
C ILE A 201 27.07 5.26 7.46
N GLY A 202 27.69 4.45 6.61
CA GLY A 202 29.00 3.87 6.86
C GLY A 202 29.10 2.80 7.94
N GLY A 203 28.01 2.04 8.22
CA GLY A 203 28.07 0.88 9.13
C GLY A 203 28.27 1.22 10.61
N GLN A 204 28.26 2.48 10.97
CA GLN A 204 28.26 2.93 12.37
C GLN A 204 26.87 3.38 12.76
N PHE A 205 26.31 2.71 13.77
CA PHE A 205 25.11 3.19 14.46
C PHE A 205 25.47 4.45 15.23
N HIS A 206 25.19 5.61 14.69
CA HIS A 206 25.05 6.79 15.53
C HIS A 206 23.66 6.73 16.17
N GLU A 207 23.57 6.13 17.33
CA GLU A 207 22.50 6.41 18.28
C GLU A 207 22.60 7.88 18.68
N HIS A 208 22.09 8.75 17.87
CA HIS A 208 21.61 10.01 18.41
C HIS A 208 20.31 9.68 19.14
N GLY A 209 20.45 9.28 20.39
CA GLY A 209 19.41 9.47 21.40
C GLY A 209 19.10 10.95 21.44
N ALA A 210 18.37 11.44 20.49
CA ALA A 210 17.70 12.70 20.59
C ALA A 210 16.58 12.49 21.59
N ALA A 211 16.87 12.71 22.85
CA ALA A 211 15.88 13.20 23.78
C ALA A 211 15.11 14.29 23.05
N PHE A 212 13.81 14.13 22.91
CA PHE A 212 12.91 15.16 22.38
C PHE A 212 12.72 16.27 23.44
N ASP A 213 13.79 16.64 24.13
CA ASP A 213 13.84 17.81 24.98
C ASP A 213 14.03 19.02 24.05
N GLY A 214 12.92 19.67 23.70
CA GLY A 214 12.94 20.98 23.08
C GLY A 214 12.49 21.08 21.62
N LEU A 215 11.65 20.18 21.09
CA LEU A 215 10.84 20.57 19.97
C LEU A 215 9.73 21.51 20.47
N PRO A 216 9.74 22.81 20.10
CA PRO A 216 8.56 23.61 20.27
C PRO A 216 7.48 22.93 19.41
N PHE A 217 6.45 22.38 20.06
CA PHE A 217 5.17 22.21 19.39
C PHE A 217 4.87 23.56 18.78
N LEU A 218 4.81 23.65 17.46
CA LEU A 218 4.07 24.70 16.80
C LEU A 218 2.60 24.44 17.20
N GLY A 219 2.25 24.92 18.38
CA GLY A 219 0.89 25.13 18.77
C GLY A 219 0.29 26.02 17.69
N PHE A 220 -0.66 25.51 16.95
CA PHE A 220 -1.61 26.35 16.24
C PHE A 220 -2.32 27.16 17.34
N ASP A 221 -1.87 28.36 17.56
CA ASP A 221 -2.59 29.37 18.31
C ASP A 221 -3.81 29.76 17.45
N ALA A 222 -4.94 29.18 17.79
CA ALA A 222 -6.23 29.47 17.17
C ALA A 222 -6.79 30.80 17.72
N GLY A 223 -5.96 31.79 17.81
CA GLY A 223 -6.30 33.09 18.30
C GLY A 223 -5.64 34.19 17.50
N HIS A 224 -6.23 34.55 16.37
CA HIS A 224 -6.36 35.91 15.82
C HIS A 224 -6.67 35.79 14.33
N ALA A 225 -7.96 35.74 14.03
CA ALA A 225 -8.46 36.28 12.76
C ALA A 225 -8.95 37.69 13.02
N PRO A 226 -8.62 38.68 12.17
CA PRO A 226 -9.22 39.99 12.21
C PRO A 226 -10.67 39.97 11.76
#